data_2c716a4a389bbfe7a8529069b881b75a
#
_entry.id   2c716a4a389bbfe7a8529069b881b75a
#
_cell.length_a   1.000
_cell.length_b   1.000
_cell.length_c   1.000
_cell.angle_alpha   90.00
_cell.angle_beta   90.00
_cell.angle_gamma   90.00
#
_symmetry.space_group_name_H-M   'P 1'
#
loop_
_entity.id
_entity.type
_entity.pdbx_description
1 polymer ?
#
loop_
_entity_poly.entity_id
_entity_poly.type
_entity_poly.pdbx_seq_one_letter_code
_entity_poly.pdbx_strand_id
1 'polypeptide(L)'
;MTDIIDELAQTNTQVSQLRNARPAARENAQLSFEALLEPAEAGEFSQAERYAVAAFVAGITQAGCPAEFYLDLLGDEDEELLAPVKEAIEAGQHRGPYAGGGHSTFEGLGERLGAAFDFAHLLVFHPKDADPATIGHLDASGWGPTGMVSLAQLISFLAFQLRVVRGIAVLGGEAPAAPGAVVDTPQERPGWEVTGGVETPEVVHPGRFVNHALGWKPWVPGLSKEDFTEEQREALIKPERIEQPYFRLLARDPAALKARTLTDLDIFYNTDGGLGRAERELAATVVSRLNGCEYCASVHQQRYVDEGGDRETIDRLLDDGADIDLGRADWAAIRDAAVAISRTPLEFGAEHVDALQKAGLDDQAVLDVIYSSSFFNWANRLMLTLGTPDVPRRFR
;
A
#
# COMPACT_ATOMS: atom_id res chain seq x y z
N MET A 1 24.66 -0.78 6.37
CA MET A 1 23.68 -1.60 5.66
C MET A 1 23.36 -0.90 4.35
N THR A 2 23.25 -1.64 3.27
CA THR A 2 22.82 -1.12 1.97
C THR A 2 21.33 -0.78 2.11
N ASP A 3 20.87 0.36 1.58
CA ASP A 3 19.46 0.74 1.59
C ASP A 3 18.78 0.01 0.43
N ILE A 4 17.85 -0.89 0.72
CA ILE A 4 17.19 -1.73 -0.29
C ILE A 4 16.51 -0.90 -1.39
N ILE A 5 15.93 0.24 -1.04
CA ILE A 5 15.26 1.10 -2.02
C ILE A 5 16.29 1.75 -2.96
N ASP A 6 17.43 2.22 -2.43
CA ASP A 6 18.51 2.78 -3.25
C ASP A 6 19.12 1.71 -4.16
N GLU A 7 19.25 0.47 -3.69
CA GLU A 7 19.76 -0.66 -4.46
C GLU A 7 18.82 -1.02 -5.62
N LEU A 8 17.53 -1.24 -5.30
CA LEU A 8 16.52 -1.60 -6.30
C LEU A 8 16.25 -0.50 -7.35
N ALA A 9 16.40 0.76 -6.96
CA ALA A 9 16.25 1.90 -7.85
C ALA A 9 17.54 2.24 -8.61
N GLN A 10 18.67 1.59 -8.28
CA GLN A 10 19.99 1.92 -8.81
C GLN A 10 20.32 3.42 -8.70
N THR A 11 19.94 4.02 -7.54
CA THR A 11 20.00 5.45 -7.31
C THR A 11 21.39 6.02 -7.45
N ASN A 12 21.50 7.19 -8.10
CA ASN A 12 22.74 7.96 -8.08
C ASN A 12 22.96 8.60 -6.68
N THR A 13 24.21 9.05 -6.44
CA THR A 13 24.60 9.63 -5.14
C THR A 13 23.76 10.86 -4.75
N GLN A 14 23.34 11.68 -5.72
CA GLN A 14 22.56 12.88 -5.46
C GLN A 14 21.18 12.54 -4.90
N VAL A 15 20.46 11.62 -5.53
CA VAL A 15 19.14 11.18 -5.07
C VAL A 15 19.22 10.43 -3.75
N SER A 16 20.25 9.57 -3.56
CA SER A 16 20.47 8.91 -2.29
C SER A 16 20.73 9.91 -1.15
N GLN A 17 21.47 11.00 -1.40
CA GLN A 17 21.68 12.08 -0.43
C GLN A 17 20.39 12.87 -0.16
N LEU A 18 19.58 13.13 -1.20
CA LEU A 18 18.31 13.83 -1.08
C LEU A 18 17.35 13.10 -0.12
N ARG A 19 17.34 11.78 -0.13
CA ARG A 19 16.53 10.95 0.77
C ARG A 19 16.86 11.14 2.25
N ASN A 20 18.03 11.70 2.60
CA ASN A 20 18.35 12.06 3.98
C ASN A 20 17.52 13.23 4.51
N ALA A 21 16.77 13.95 3.67
CA ALA A 21 15.77 14.91 4.10
C ALA A 21 14.61 14.27 4.87
N ARG A 22 14.40 12.97 4.69
CA ARG A 22 13.39 12.16 5.42
C ARG A 22 14.08 10.92 6.03
N PRO A 23 14.92 11.13 7.06
CA PRO A 23 15.82 10.11 7.55
C PRO A 23 15.08 8.94 8.20
N ALA A 24 14.00 9.19 8.95
CA ALA A 24 13.24 8.13 9.57
C ALA A 24 12.39 7.37 8.54
N ALA A 25 11.87 8.03 7.50
CA ALA A 25 11.20 7.33 6.40
C ALA A 25 12.16 6.42 5.65
N ARG A 26 13.40 6.86 5.41
CA ARG A 26 14.46 6.06 4.80
C ARG A 26 14.81 4.83 5.64
N GLU A 27 15.15 5.05 6.92
CA GLU A 27 15.52 3.99 7.86
C GLU A 27 14.38 2.98 8.05
N ASN A 28 13.17 3.46 8.28
CA ASN A 28 12.04 2.59 8.57
C ASN A 28 11.47 1.90 7.32
N ALA A 29 11.73 2.39 6.12
CA ALA A 29 11.48 1.61 4.89
C ALA A 29 12.39 0.37 4.84
N GLN A 30 13.67 0.49 5.22
CA GLN A 30 14.59 -0.64 5.36
C GLN A 30 14.14 -1.60 6.45
N LEU A 31 13.79 -1.09 7.65
CA LEU A 31 13.28 -1.91 8.74
C LEU A 31 11.94 -2.61 8.40
N SER A 32 11.12 -2.01 7.54
CA SER A 32 9.89 -2.66 7.04
C SER A 32 10.23 -3.82 6.11
N PHE A 33 11.24 -3.68 5.26
CA PHE A 33 11.74 -4.77 4.43
C PHE A 33 12.23 -5.94 5.31
N GLU A 34 13.07 -5.66 6.29
CA GLU A 34 13.60 -6.67 7.21
C GLU A 34 12.48 -7.37 8.00
N ALA A 35 11.53 -6.61 8.55
CA ALA A 35 10.43 -7.17 9.33
C ALA A 35 9.48 -8.06 8.48
N LEU A 36 9.24 -7.70 7.23
CA LEU A 36 8.25 -8.36 6.38
C LEU A 36 8.83 -9.43 5.46
N LEU A 37 10.08 -9.28 5.04
CA LEU A 37 10.74 -10.19 4.11
C LEU A 37 11.82 -11.06 4.74
N GLU A 38 12.47 -10.57 5.79
CA GLU A 38 13.58 -11.27 6.47
C GLU A 38 13.40 -11.27 8.00
N PRO A 39 12.20 -11.60 8.53
CA PRO A 39 11.98 -11.58 9.96
C PRO A 39 12.88 -12.59 10.68
N ALA A 40 13.32 -12.24 11.90
CA ALA A 40 14.14 -13.14 12.71
C ALA A 40 13.43 -14.48 13.00
N GLU A 41 12.10 -14.45 13.08
CA GLU A 41 11.24 -15.63 13.21
C GLU A 41 10.10 -15.53 12.19
N ALA A 42 10.10 -16.42 11.20
CA ALA A 42 9.12 -16.41 10.11
C ALA A 42 7.68 -16.72 10.58
N GLY A 43 7.52 -17.45 11.68
CA GLY A 43 6.21 -17.84 12.20
C GLY A 43 5.46 -18.76 11.23
N GLU A 44 4.15 -18.53 11.09
CA GLU A 44 3.30 -19.29 10.18
C GLU A 44 3.43 -18.85 8.70
N PHE A 45 4.07 -17.73 8.42
CA PHE A 45 4.33 -17.21 7.08
C PHE A 45 5.81 -17.44 6.76
N SER A 46 6.11 -18.56 6.08
CA SER A 46 7.47 -19.00 5.82
C SER A 46 8.27 -18.04 4.94
N GLN A 47 9.60 -18.18 4.98
CA GLN A 47 10.49 -17.35 4.18
C GLN A 47 10.24 -17.54 2.68
N ALA A 48 10.09 -18.77 2.22
CA ALA A 48 9.78 -19.06 0.82
C ALA A 48 8.44 -18.45 0.38
N GLU A 49 7.39 -18.54 1.21
CA GLU A 49 6.10 -17.90 0.91
C GLU A 49 6.22 -16.37 0.81
N ARG A 50 7.04 -15.72 1.69
CA ARG A 50 7.29 -14.26 1.63
C ARG A 50 7.94 -13.85 0.32
N TYR A 51 8.98 -14.55 -0.10
CA TYR A 51 9.67 -14.27 -1.36
C TYR A 51 8.80 -14.58 -2.57
N ALA A 52 8.02 -15.66 -2.54
CA ALA A 52 7.06 -16.00 -3.59
C ALA A 52 5.99 -14.89 -3.76
N VAL A 53 5.41 -14.41 -2.66
CA VAL A 53 4.45 -13.30 -2.69
C VAL A 53 5.11 -12.01 -3.20
N ALA A 54 6.35 -11.71 -2.77
CA ALA A 54 7.06 -10.52 -3.22
C ALA A 54 7.39 -10.56 -4.71
N ALA A 55 7.87 -11.70 -5.21
CA ALA A 55 8.13 -11.92 -6.63
C ALA A 55 6.85 -11.81 -7.47
N PHE A 56 5.75 -12.40 -6.99
CA PHE A 56 4.44 -12.29 -7.65
C PHE A 56 3.96 -10.84 -7.72
N VAL A 57 3.94 -10.12 -6.59
CA VAL A 57 3.50 -8.71 -6.54
C VAL A 57 4.36 -7.81 -7.43
N ALA A 58 5.69 -7.96 -7.37
CA ALA A 58 6.60 -7.17 -8.21
C ALA A 58 6.44 -7.52 -9.70
N GLY A 59 6.23 -8.79 -10.02
CA GLY A 59 6.02 -9.29 -11.37
C GLY A 59 4.73 -8.75 -12.00
N ILE A 60 3.58 -8.89 -11.32
CA ILE A 60 2.29 -8.38 -11.85
C ILE A 60 2.21 -6.85 -11.86
N THR A 61 3.02 -6.17 -11.04
CA THR A 61 3.18 -4.70 -11.07
C THR A 61 4.11 -4.26 -12.22
N GLN A 62 4.82 -5.19 -12.87
CA GLN A 62 5.81 -4.95 -13.91
C GLN A 62 6.96 -4.04 -13.43
N ALA A 63 7.46 -4.33 -12.24
CA ALA A 63 8.40 -3.45 -11.55
C ALA A 63 9.86 -3.54 -12.06
N GLY A 64 10.16 -4.39 -13.07
CA GLY A 64 11.51 -4.53 -13.63
C GLY A 64 12.51 -5.12 -12.63
N CYS A 65 13.58 -4.40 -12.34
CA CYS A 65 14.66 -4.85 -11.43
C CYS A 65 14.14 -5.40 -10.07
N PRO A 66 13.18 -4.80 -9.37
CA PRO A 66 12.59 -5.42 -8.19
C PRO A 66 11.98 -6.80 -8.42
N ALA A 67 11.35 -7.05 -9.58
CA ALA A 67 10.78 -8.36 -9.86
C ALA A 67 11.87 -9.43 -10.04
N GLU A 68 12.96 -9.09 -10.73
CA GLU A 68 14.13 -9.96 -10.87
C GLU A 68 14.76 -10.24 -9.50
N PHE A 69 14.97 -9.22 -8.69
CA PHE A 69 15.53 -9.33 -7.35
C PHE A 69 14.74 -10.31 -6.46
N TYR A 70 13.41 -10.19 -6.42
CA TYR A 70 12.59 -11.10 -5.61
C TYR A 70 12.51 -12.52 -6.17
N LEU A 71 12.60 -12.69 -7.50
CA LEU A 71 12.74 -14.03 -8.10
C LEU A 71 14.07 -14.67 -7.77
N ASP A 72 15.16 -13.90 -7.71
CA ASP A 72 16.49 -14.41 -7.32
C ASP A 72 16.47 -14.85 -5.84
N LEU A 73 15.91 -14.03 -4.92
CA LEU A 73 15.74 -14.42 -3.52
C LEU A 73 14.90 -15.70 -3.36
N LEU A 74 13.82 -15.82 -4.14
CA LEU A 74 13.00 -17.03 -4.13
C LEU A 74 13.79 -18.23 -4.63
N GLY A 75 14.58 -18.07 -5.70
CA GLY A 75 15.38 -19.17 -6.26
C GLY A 75 16.46 -19.66 -5.30
N ASP A 76 17.04 -18.77 -4.52
CA ASP A 76 18.03 -19.13 -3.50
C ASP A 76 17.38 -19.84 -2.29
N GLU A 77 16.13 -19.53 -1.96
CA GLU A 77 15.39 -20.10 -0.83
C GLU A 77 14.68 -21.41 -1.21
N ASP A 78 13.97 -21.40 -2.37
CA ASP A 78 13.16 -22.55 -2.85
C ASP A 78 13.06 -22.55 -4.39
N GLU A 79 13.98 -23.25 -5.04
CA GLU A 79 14.05 -23.34 -6.51
C GLU A 79 12.79 -23.99 -7.12
N GLU A 80 12.10 -24.89 -6.37
CA GLU A 80 10.92 -25.59 -6.89
C GLU A 80 9.73 -24.65 -7.09
N LEU A 81 9.64 -23.56 -6.34
CA LEU A 81 8.60 -22.55 -6.48
C LEU A 81 8.81 -21.59 -7.65
N LEU A 82 10.02 -21.48 -8.23
CA LEU A 82 10.29 -20.51 -9.29
C LEU A 82 9.39 -20.66 -10.51
N ALA A 83 9.22 -21.89 -11.01
CA ALA A 83 8.41 -22.13 -12.20
C ALA A 83 6.92 -21.84 -11.96
N PRO A 84 6.27 -22.35 -10.89
CA PRO A 84 4.88 -22.01 -10.56
C PRO A 84 4.66 -20.50 -10.35
N VAL A 85 5.59 -19.81 -9.71
CA VAL A 85 5.47 -18.36 -9.48
C VAL A 85 5.57 -17.57 -10.79
N LYS A 86 6.48 -17.94 -11.70
CA LYS A 86 6.59 -17.29 -13.03
C LYS A 86 5.32 -17.53 -13.85
N GLU A 87 4.75 -18.72 -13.85
CA GLU A 87 3.48 -19.02 -14.51
C GLU A 87 2.34 -18.18 -13.91
N ALA A 88 2.28 -18.05 -12.58
CA ALA A 88 1.29 -17.22 -11.90
C ALA A 88 1.44 -15.73 -12.25
N ILE A 89 2.68 -15.22 -12.36
CA ILE A 89 2.94 -13.85 -12.81
C ILE A 89 2.41 -13.61 -14.22
N GLU A 90 2.67 -14.53 -15.15
CA GLU A 90 2.18 -14.43 -16.54
C GLU A 90 0.64 -14.45 -16.57
N ALA A 91 0.03 -15.38 -15.85
CA ALA A 91 -1.42 -15.47 -15.76
C ALA A 91 -2.06 -14.26 -15.07
N GLY A 92 -1.36 -13.62 -14.14
CA GLY A 92 -1.81 -12.45 -13.38
C GLY A 92 -1.73 -11.11 -14.12
N GLN A 93 -1.25 -11.07 -15.38
CA GLN A 93 -1.12 -9.82 -16.18
C GLN A 93 -2.47 -9.33 -16.74
N HIS A 94 -3.46 -9.16 -15.89
CA HIS A 94 -4.78 -8.64 -16.22
C HIS A 94 -5.38 -7.86 -15.05
N ARG A 95 -6.33 -6.97 -15.32
CA ARG A 95 -7.01 -6.17 -14.28
C ARG A 95 -8.29 -6.79 -13.74
N GLY A 96 -8.71 -7.90 -14.25
CA GLY A 96 -9.85 -8.63 -13.67
C GLY A 96 -9.50 -9.12 -12.27
N PRO A 97 -10.49 -9.31 -11.38
CA PRO A 97 -10.19 -9.77 -10.03
C PRO A 97 -9.44 -11.10 -10.01
N TYR A 98 -9.66 -11.98 -11.00
CA TYR A 98 -9.04 -13.33 -11.01
C TYR A 98 -8.91 -13.89 -12.42
N ALA A 99 -7.83 -14.64 -12.68
CA ALA A 99 -7.65 -15.42 -13.90
C ALA A 99 -8.30 -16.78 -13.75
N GLY A 100 -9.36 -17.08 -14.54
CA GLY A 100 -9.83 -18.43 -14.77
C GLY A 100 -10.11 -19.31 -13.55
N GLY A 101 -10.56 -18.75 -12.44
CA GLY A 101 -10.88 -19.49 -11.22
C GLY A 101 -9.93 -19.20 -10.03
N GLY A 102 -8.97 -18.30 -10.19
CA GLY A 102 -8.05 -17.88 -9.14
C GLY A 102 -6.73 -18.67 -9.08
N HIS A 103 -5.74 -18.12 -8.40
CA HIS A 103 -4.40 -18.71 -8.27
C HIS A 103 -4.38 -19.90 -7.31
N SER A 104 -5.38 -20.02 -6.42
CA SER A 104 -5.54 -21.17 -5.53
C SER A 104 -5.74 -22.50 -6.28
N THR A 105 -6.06 -22.44 -7.58
CA THR A 105 -6.18 -23.62 -8.43
C THR A 105 -4.91 -23.94 -9.23
N PHE A 106 -3.85 -23.12 -9.12
CA PHE A 106 -2.60 -23.37 -9.84
C PHE A 106 -1.86 -24.58 -9.28
N GLU A 107 -1.51 -25.50 -10.19
CA GLU A 107 -0.67 -26.65 -9.87
C GLU A 107 0.72 -26.14 -9.43
N GLY A 108 1.26 -26.69 -8.35
CA GLY A 108 2.59 -26.34 -7.82
C GLY A 108 2.60 -25.21 -6.77
N LEU A 109 1.55 -24.38 -6.65
CA LEU A 109 1.47 -23.38 -5.57
C LEU A 109 0.84 -23.95 -4.30
N GLY A 110 -0.08 -24.92 -4.44
CA GLY A 110 -0.94 -25.39 -3.36
C GLY A 110 -2.01 -24.36 -2.95
N GLU A 111 -3.00 -24.80 -2.18
CA GLU A 111 -4.15 -23.96 -1.80
C GLU A 111 -3.75 -22.71 -1.02
N ARG A 112 -2.84 -22.88 -0.05
CA ARG A 112 -2.42 -21.80 0.85
C ARG A 112 -1.71 -20.66 0.12
N LEU A 113 -0.66 -20.96 -0.65
CA LEU A 113 0.08 -19.95 -1.39
C LEU A 113 -0.74 -19.39 -2.56
N GLY A 114 -1.54 -20.23 -3.23
CA GLY A 114 -2.46 -19.80 -4.27
C GLY A 114 -3.50 -18.79 -3.76
N ALA A 115 -4.08 -19.01 -2.56
CA ALA A 115 -4.98 -18.05 -1.93
C ALA A 115 -4.27 -16.71 -1.57
N ALA A 116 -3.00 -16.78 -1.14
CA ALA A 116 -2.20 -15.58 -0.93
C ALA A 116 -1.98 -14.80 -2.23
N PHE A 117 -1.81 -15.48 -3.37
CA PHE A 117 -1.69 -14.84 -4.68
C PHE A 117 -3.01 -14.24 -5.16
N ASP A 118 -4.15 -14.91 -4.92
CA ASP A 118 -5.47 -14.34 -5.19
C ASP A 118 -5.68 -13.05 -4.39
N PHE A 119 -5.33 -13.08 -3.11
CA PHE A 119 -5.37 -11.89 -2.25
C PHE A 119 -4.41 -10.80 -2.72
N ALA A 120 -3.17 -11.16 -3.09
CA ALA A 120 -2.18 -10.23 -3.59
C ALA A 120 -2.63 -9.56 -4.90
N HIS A 121 -3.19 -10.34 -5.84
CA HIS A 121 -3.73 -9.83 -7.10
C HIS A 121 -4.84 -8.81 -6.85
N LEU A 122 -5.78 -9.13 -5.96
CA LEU A 122 -6.84 -8.21 -5.56
C LEU A 122 -6.27 -6.91 -4.95
N LEU A 123 -5.29 -7.00 -4.04
CA LEU A 123 -4.68 -5.82 -3.43
C LEU A 123 -3.92 -4.96 -4.44
N VAL A 124 -3.31 -5.57 -5.44
CA VAL A 124 -2.55 -4.83 -6.46
C VAL A 124 -3.49 -4.06 -7.38
N PHE A 125 -4.52 -4.69 -7.92
CA PHE A 125 -5.36 -4.12 -8.97
C PHE A 125 -6.68 -3.52 -8.49
N HIS A 126 -7.34 -4.12 -7.50
CA HIS A 126 -8.69 -3.76 -7.07
C HIS A 126 -8.90 -3.83 -5.54
N PRO A 127 -8.07 -3.14 -4.73
CA PRO A 127 -8.15 -3.25 -3.27
C PRO A 127 -9.53 -2.87 -2.70
N LYS A 128 -10.28 -2.01 -3.39
CA LYS A 128 -11.65 -1.60 -2.99
C LYS A 128 -12.70 -2.71 -3.14
N ASP A 129 -12.37 -3.77 -3.87
CA ASP A 129 -13.29 -4.89 -4.11
C ASP A 129 -13.18 -5.97 -3.03
N ALA A 130 -12.27 -5.81 -2.06
CA ALA A 130 -12.17 -6.69 -0.90
C ALA A 130 -13.43 -6.61 -0.03
N ASP A 131 -13.80 -7.75 0.52
CA ASP A 131 -14.93 -7.93 1.42
C ASP A 131 -14.63 -9.02 2.47
N PRO A 132 -15.50 -9.31 3.43
CA PRO A 132 -15.27 -10.37 4.41
C PRO A 132 -15.02 -11.75 3.79
N ALA A 133 -15.58 -12.06 2.61
CA ALA A 133 -15.35 -13.35 1.94
C ALA A 133 -13.92 -13.46 1.39
N THR A 134 -13.26 -12.34 1.08
CA THR A 134 -11.83 -12.30 0.73
C THR A 134 -10.95 -12.79 1.88
N ILE A 135 -11.27 -12.40 3.12
CA ILE A 135 -10.60 -12.90 4.32
C ILE A 135 -11.00 -14.35 4.59
N GLY A 136 -12.26 -14.71 4.33
CA GLY A 136 -12.75 -16.09 4.42
C GLY A 136 -12.00 -17.05 3.50
N HIS A 137 -11.60 -16.61 2.31
CA HIS A 137 -10.79 -17.42 1.40
C HIS A 137 -9.40 -17.72 1.98
N LEU A 138 -8.75 -16.73 2.60
CA LEU A 138 -7.49 -16.95 3.30
C LEU A 138 -7.66 -17.91 4.50
N ASP A 139 -8.71 -17.70 5.32
CA ASP A 139 -9.01 -18.54 6.49
C ASP A 139 -9.24 -20.00 6.09
N ALA A 140 -10.06 -20.23 5.05
CA ALA A 140 -10.34 -21.56 4.51
C ALA A 140 -9.09 -22.26 3.96
N SER A 141 -8.10 -21.49 3.50
CA SER A 141 -6.82 -21.98 2.96
C SER A 141 -5.72 -22.11 4.03
N GLY A 142 -6.05 -21.97 5.31
CA GLY A 142 -5.16 -22.23 6.44
C GLY A 142 -4.30 -21.04 6.86
N TRP A 143 -4.65 -19.80 6.50
CA TRP A 143 -4.03 -18.61 7.04
C TRP A 143 -4.66 -18.24 8.38
N GLY A 144 -3.85 -18.14 9.43
CA GLY A 144 -4.30 -17.62 10.73
C GLY A 144 -4.35 -16.09 10.76
N PRO A 145 -5.00 -15.48 11.77
CA PRO A 145 -5.15 -14.02 11.84
C PRO A 145 -3.83 -13.24 11.81
N THR A 146 -2.76 -13.78 12.40
CA THR A 146 -1.42 -13.13 12.37
C THR A 146 -0.82 -13.21 10.97
N GLY A 147 -0.85 -14.39 10.33
CA GLY A 147 -0.39 -14.56 8.96
C GLY A 147 -1.14 -13.69 7.96
N MET A 148 -2.46 -13.56 8.09
CA MET A 148 -3.27 -12.65 7.24
C MET A 148 -2.83 -11.19 7.38
N VAL A 149 -2.53 -10.74 8.61
CA VAL A 149 -2.06 -9.36 8.85
C VAL A 149 -0.66 -9.17 8.27
N SER A 150 0.27 -10.09 8.50
CA SER A 150 1.62 -10.02 7.94
C SER A 150 1.62 -10.08 6.41
N LEU A 151 0.77 -10.92 5.81
CA LEU A 151 0.56 -11.01 4.36
C LEU A 151 0.03 -9.67 3.80
N ALA A 152 -1.02 -9.11 4.41
CA ALA A 152 -1.56 -7.82 4.01
C ALA A 152 -0.54 -6.69 4.16
N GLN A 153 0.25 -6.69 5.24
CA GLN A 153 1.35 -5.75 5.46
C GLN A 153 2.44 -5.89 4.39
N LEU A 154 2.85 -7.11 4.04
CA LEU A 154 3.86 -7.35 3.01
C LEU A 154 3.41 -6.82 1.64
N ILE A 155 2.23 -7.21 1.18
CA ILE A 155 1.71 -6.78 -0.12
C ILE A 155 1.55 -5.26 -0.18
N SER A 156 1.05 -4.67 0.91
CA SER A 156 0.84 -3.22 0.99
C SER A 156 2.17 -2.45 1.09
N PHE A 157 3.16 -2.99 1.80
CA PHE A 157 4.52 -2.44 1.83
C PHE A 157 5.16 -2.48 0.44
N LEU A 158 5.04 -3.59 -0.29
CA LEU A 158 5.52 -3.69 -1.66
C LEU A 158 4.86 -2.66 -2.58
N ALA A 159 3.56 -2.38 -2.38
CA ALA A 159 2.91 -1.30 -3.11
C ALA A 159 3.53 0.08 -2.83
N PHE A 160 4.04 0.33 -1.64
CA PHE A 160 4.83 1.52 -1.32
C PHE A 160 6.24 1.44 -1.91
N GLN A 161 6.97 0.38 -1.63
CA GLN A 161 8.37 0.21 -2.01
C GLN A 161 8.57 0.33 -3.53
N LEU A 162 7.78 -0.41 -4.32
CA LEU A 162 7.91 -0.42 -5.79
C LEU A 162 7.63 0.96 -6.39
N ARG A 163 6.70 1.72 -5.81
CA ARG A 163 6.38 3.09 -6.23
C ARG A 163 7.47 4.08 -5.86
N VAL A 164 8.07 3.95 -4.67
CA VAL A 164 9.22 4.78 -4.28
C VAL A 164 10.41 4.46 -5.17
N VAL A 165 10.72 3.19 -5.40
CA VAL A 165 11.79 2.75 -6.31
C VAL A 165 11.62 3.37 -7.70
N ARG A 166 10.42 3.26 -8.30
CA ARG A 166 10.11 3.90 -9.59
C ARG A 166 10.28 5.41 -9.54
N GLY A 167 9.72 6.04 -8.50
CA GLY A 167 9.73 7.50 -8.35
C GLY A 167 11.14 8.08 -8.24
N ILE A 168 11.99 7.49 -7.40
CA ILE A 168 13.36 7.98 -7.21
C ILE A 168 14.29 7.63 -8.39
N ALA A 169 14.08 6.52 -9.08
CA ALA A 169 14.79 6.21 -10.32
C ALA A 169 14.51 7.29 -11.39
N VAL A 170 13.22 7.64 -11.59
CA VAL A 170 12.83 8.72 -12.53
C VAL A 170 13.37 10.07 -12.09
N LEU A 171 13.31 10.41 -10.80
CA LEU A 171 13.91 11.65 -10.25
C LEU A 171 15.42 11.69 -10.47
N GLY A 172 16.08 10.54 -10.45
CA GLY A 172 17.51 10.39 -10.73
C GLY A 172 17.88 10.48 -12.22
N GLY A 173 16.89 10.61 -13.10
CA GLY A 173 17.08 10.72 -14.55
C GLY A 173 17.02 9.38 -15.30
N GLU A 174 16.68 8.30 -14.60
CA GLU A 174 16.46 6.99 -15.25
C GLU A 174 15.15 7.01 -16.05
N ALA A 175 15.13 6.29 -17.17
CA ALA A 175 13.95 6.08 -18.00
C ALA A 175 13.51 4.60 -17.88
N PRO A 176 12.76 4.24 -16.83
CA PRO A 176 12.29 2.87 -16.68
C PRO A 176 11.46 2.45 -17.88
N ALA A 177 11.54 1.17 -18.26
CA ALA A 177 10.78 0.63 -19.38
C ALA A 177 9.29 0.98 -19.28
N ALA A 178 8.68 1.30 -20.42
CA ALA A 178 7.24 1.47 -20.47
C ALA A 178 6.56 0.15 -20.09
N PRO A 179 5.50 0.19 -19.25
CA PRO A 179 4.82 -1.04 -18.87
C PRO A 179 4.15 -1.70 -20.08
N GLY A 180 4.14 -3.02 -20.07
CA GLY A 180 3.37 -3.81 -21.03
C GLY A 180 1.86 -3.60 -20.86
N ALA A 181 1.10 -3.97 -21.87
CA ALA A 181 -0.35 -3.91 -21.79
C ALA A 181 -0.88 -4.89 -20.74
N VAL A 182 -1.75 -4.41 -19.86
CA VAL A 182 -2.55 -5.23 -18.95
C VAL A 182 -3.97 -5.28 -19.49
N VAL A 183 -4.49 -6.48 -19.68
CA VAL A 183 -5.81 -6.70 -20.28
C VAL A 183 -6.89 -6.48 -19.22
N ASP A 184 -7.92 -5.69 -19.57
CA ASP A 184 -9.14 -5.64 -18.78
C ASP A 184 -9.98 -6.87 -19.09
N THR A 185 -10.07 -7.79 -18.14
CA THR A 185 -10.94 -8.96 -18.25
C THR A 185 -12.13 -8.78 -17.32
N PRO A 186 -13.38 -8.73 -17.84
CA PRO A 186 -14.54 -8.81 -16.96
C PRO A 186 -14.55 -10.20 -16.34
N GLN A 187 -14.48 -10.25 -15.03
CA GLN A 187 -14.48 -11.52 -14.29
C GLN A 187 -15.52 -11.48 -13.20
N GLU A 188 -16.27 -12.58 -13.12
CA GLU A 188 -17.11 -12.85 -11.97
C GLU A 188 -16.21 -13.09 -10.75
N ARG A 189 -16.63 -12.56 -9.60
CA ARG A 189 -15.95 -12.86 -8.33
C ARG A 189 -15.96 -14.37 -8.12
N PRO A 190 -14.85 -14.98 -7.67
CA PRO A 190 -14.88 -16.35 -7.18
C PRO A 190 -15.97 -16.47 -6.10
N GLY A 191 -16.64 -17.58 -6.03
CA GLY A 191 -17.67 -17.84 -5.02
C GLY A 191 -17.08 -18.06 -3.63
N TRP A 192 -16.23 -17.15 -3.16
CA TRP A 192 -15.66 -17.20 -1.82
C TRP A 192 -16.71 -16.94 -0.77
N GLU A 193 -16.61 -17.63 0.35
CA GLU A 193 -17.55 -17.57 1.45
C GLU A 193 -16.91 -17.00 2.72
N VAL A 194 -17.72 -16.38 3.56
CA VAL A 194 -17.31 -15.94 4.89
C VAL A 194 -17.22 -17.17 5.79
N THR A 195 -16.07 -17.35 6.44
CA THR A 195 -15.84 -18.44 7.40
C THR A 195 -16.08 -17.99 8.84
N GLY A 196 -16.06 -18.95 9.78
CA GLY A 196 -16.22 -18.66 11.21
C GLY A 196 -15.06 -17.89 11.85
N GLY A 197 -13.90 -17.80 11.18
CA GLY A 197 -12.73 -17.01 11.61
C GLY A 197 -12.81 -15.53 11.25
N VAL A 198 -13.82 -15.12 10.48
CA VAL A 198 -13.96 -13.76 9.95
C VAL A 198 -14.96 -12.93 10.77
N GLU A 199 -14.55 -11.73 11.15
CA GLU A 199 -15.44 -10.76 11.79
C GLU A 199 -16.35 -10.10 10.74
N THR A 200 -17.66 -10.08 11.00
CA THR A 200 -18.66 -9.39 10.16
C THR A 200 -19.41 -8.33 10.97
N PRO A 201 -18.73 -7.21 11.31
CA PRO A 201 -19.34 -6.22 12.18
C PRO A 201 -20.52 -5.51 11.52
N GLU A 202 -21.55 -5.20 12.31
CA GLU A 202 -22.60 -4.30 11.85
C GLU A 202 -22.05 -2.89 11.65
N VAL A 203 -22.17 -2.37 10.42
CA VAL A 203 -21.71 -1.04 10.00
C VAL A 203 -22.78 -0.31 9.21
N VAL A 204 -22.71 1.01 9.20
CA VAL A 204 -23.38 1.84 8.21
C VAL A 204 -22.30 2.34 7.24
N HIS A 205 -22.25 1.74 6.05
CA HIS A 205 -21.28 2.12 5.03
C HIS A 205 -21.60 3.53 4.49
N PRO A 206 -20.60 4.41 4.28
CA PRO A 206 -20.84 5.77 3.80
C PRO A 206 -21.44 5.83 2.39
N GLY A 207 -21.12 4.88 1.51
CA GLY A 207 -21.63 4.79 0.15
C GLY A 207 -21.14 5.90 -0.79
N ARG A 208 -20.38 6.86 -0.28
CA ARG A 208 -19.70 7.93 -1.01
C ARG A 208 -18.54 8.47 -0.18
N PHE A 209 -17.66 9.24 -0.80
CA PHE A 209 -16.66 10.00 -0.06
C PHE A 209 -17.33 11.11 0.75
N VAL A 210 -16.88 11.29 1.99
CA VAL A 210 -17.46 12.26 2.94
C VAL A 210 -16.35 13.13 3.55
N ASN A 211 -16.73 14.35 3.94
CA ASN A 211 -15.83 15.32 4.56
C ASN A 211 -15.92 15.35 6.10
N HIS A 212 -16.42 14.30 6.71
CA HIS A 212 -16.44 14.12 8.16
C HIS A 212 -15.75 12.81 8.56
N ALA A 213 -15.28 12.74 9.81
CA ALA A 213 -14.59 11.54 10.29
C ALA A 213 -15.49 10.29 10.24
N LEU A 214 -14.90 9.20 9.76
CA LEU A 214 -15.48 7.86 9.76
C LEU A 214 -14.88 7.03 10.90
N GLY A 215 -15.61 6.01 11.34
CA GLY A 215 -15.08 4.86 12.08
C GLY A 215 -14.56 3.81 11.11
N TRP A 216 -13.94 2.76 11.68
CA TRP A 216 -13.46 1.61 10.93
C TRP A 216 -13.59 0.35 11.78
N LYS A 217 -13.98 -0.75 11.17
CA LYS A 217 -14.20 -2.06 11.81
C LYS A 217 -13.42 -3.14 11.09
N PRO A 218 -12.60 -3.95 11.81
CA PRO A 218 -11.83 -5.04 11.20
C PRO A 218 -12.71 -6.22 10.79
N TRP A 219 -12.24 -6.99 9.81
CA TRP A 219 -12.75 -8.31 9.45
C TRP A 219 -11.92 -9.44 10.06
N VAL A 220 -10.68 -9.17 10.41
CA VAL A 220 -9.80 -10.09 11.11
C VAL A 220 -9.81 -9.74 12.61
N PRO A 221 -9.93 -10.72 13.54
CA PRO A 221 -9.94 -10.45 14.96
C PRO A 221 -8.69 -9.67 15.42
N GLY A 222 -8.89 -8.52 16.05
CA GLY A 222 -7.82 -7.73 16.67
C GLY A 222 -7.35 -8.34 17.98
N LEU A 223 -6.17 -7.93 18.46
CA LEU A 223 -5.71 -8.31 19.80
C LEU A 223 -6.59 -7.67 20.88
N SER A 224 -6.86 -8.40 21.96
CA SER A 224 -7.46 -7.80 23.14
C SER A 224 -6.44 -6.89 23.84
N LYS A 225 -6.89 -5.83 24.52
CA LYS A 225 -5.99 -4.86 25.16
C LYS A 225 -5.16 -5.49 26.28
N GLU A 226 -5.75 -6.49 26.93
CA GLU A 226 -5.18 -7.21 28.06
C GLU A 226 -4.02 -8.12 27.63
N ASP A 227 -4.08 -8.64 26.40
CA ASP A 227 -3.12 -9.61 25.86
C ASP A 227 -1.91 -8.97 25.17
N PHE A 228 -1.84 -7.63 25.12
CA PHE A 228 -0.70 -6.95 24.51
C PHE A 228 0.60 -7.22 25.26
N THR A 229 1.60 -7.72 24.54
CA THR A 229 2.98 -7.79 25.01
C THR A 229 3.60 -6.39 25.13
N GLU A 230 4.77 -6.28 25.78
CA GLU A 230 5.51 -5.02 25.87
C GLU A 230 5.92 -4.53 24.47
N GLU A 231 6.44 -5.42 23.62
CA GLU A 231 6.81 -5.13 22.23
C GLU A 231 5.64 -4.56 21.43
N GLN A 232 4.46 -5.18 21.54
CA GLN A 232 3.25 -4.70 20.86
C GLN A 232 2.80 -3.33 21.36
N ARG A 233 2.97 -3.04 22.66
CA ARG A 233 2.68 -1.70 23.21
C ARG A 233 3.64 -0.64 22.69
N GLU A 234 4.93 -0.96 22.64
CA GLU A 234 5.95 -0.06 22.07
C GLU A 234 5.71 0.21 20.58
N ALA A 235 5.28 -0.81 19.83
CA ALA A 235 4.98 -0.69 18.39
C ALA A 235 3.84 0.30 18.07
N LEU A 236 2.97 0.59 19.04
CA LEU A 236 1.92 1.61 18.88
C LEU A 236 2.49 3.04 18.76
N ILE A 237 3.73 3.30 19.21
CA ILE A 237 4.40 4.61 19.30
C ILE A 237 3.67 5.58 20.24
N LYS A 238 2.34 5.61 20.17
CA LYS A 238 1.46 6.41 21.05
C LYS A 238 0.54 5.46 21.79
N PRO A 239 0.58 5.40 23.15
CA PRO A 239 -0.19 4.44 23.94
C PRO A 239 -1.70 4.48 23.68
N GLU A 240 -2.26 5.67 23.38
CA GLU A 240 -3.68 5.85 23.11
C GLU A 240 -4.17 5.14 21.84
N ARG A 241 -3.27 4.73 20.93
CA ARG A 241 -3.61 3.97 19.72
C ARG A 241 -4.17 2.58 20.03
N ILE A 242 -3.94 2.06 21.24
CA ILE A 242 -4.57 0.80 21.68
C ILE A 242 -6.10 0.87 21.69
N GLU A 243 -6.69 2.07 21.76
CA GLU A 243 -8.13 2.27 21.67
C GLU A 243 -8.69 2.08 20.26
N GLN A 244 -7.83 2.11 19.24
CA GLN A 244 -8.23 2.06 17.83
C GLN A 244 -8.15 0.62 17.30
N PRO A 245 -9.25 0.04 16.78
CA PRO A 245 -9.27 -1.33 16.27
C PRO A 245 -8.19 -1.62 15.23
N TYR A 246 -7.92 -0.65 14.36
CA TYR A 246 -6.88 -0.75 13.32
C TYR A 246 -5.49 -1.04 13.91
N PHE A 247 -5.08 -0.29 14.94
CA PHE A 247 -3.77 -0.49 15.57
C PHE A 247 -3.69 -1.79 16.37
N ARG A 248 -4.80 -2.21 17.00
CA ARG A 248 -4.86 -3.52 17.67
C ARG A 248 -4.73 -4.67 16.68
N LEU A 249 -5.27 -4.49 15.48
CA LEU A 249 -5.12 -5.48 14.42
C LEU A 249 -3.67 -5.56 13.94
N LEU A 250 -3.08 -4.43 13.57
CA LEU A 250 -1.71 -4.38 13.03
C LEU A 250 -0.64 -4.75 14.07
N ALA A 251 -0.92 -4.63 15.37
CA ALA A 251 -0.02 -5.06 16.44
C ALA A 251 0.19 -6.59 16.51
N ARG A 252 -0.50 -7.37 15.66
CA ARG A 252 -0.17 -8.80 15.42
C ARG A 252 1.20 -8.98 14.77
N ASP A 253 1.67 -7.96 14.05
CA ASP A 253 3.02 -7.85 13.50
C ASP A 253 3.66 -6.55 14.01
N PRO A 254 4.21 -6.54 15.24
CA PRO A 254 4.64 -5.32 15.89
C PRO A 254 5.83 -4.66 15.22
N ALA A 255 6.77 -5.42 14.66
CA ALA A 255 7.93 -4.88 13.97
C ALA A 255 7.51 -4.10 12.70
N ALA A 256 6.65 -4.69 11.89
CA ALA A 256 6.10 -4.04 10.69
C ALA A 256 5.24 -2.81 11.07
N LEU A 257 4.40 -2.91 12.11
CA LEU A 257 3.59 -1.77 12.59
C LEU A 257 4.47 -0.60 13.02
N LYS A 258 5.54 -0.86 13.80
CA LYS A 258 6.45 0.17 14.31
C LYS A 258 7.14 0.90 13.16
N ALA A 259 7.77 0.15 12.27
CA ALA A 259 8.50 0.70 11.13
C ALA A 259 7.57 1.49 10.20
N ARG A 260 6.39 0.94 9.84
CA ARG A 260 5.38 1.64 9.06
C ARG A 260 4.95 2.96 9.71
N THR A 261 4.73 2.95 11.02
CA THR A 261 4.27 4.13 11.75
C THR A 261 5.33 5.25 11.77
N LEU A 262 6.60 4.89 11.94
CA LEU A 262 7.70 5.86 11.93
C LEU A 262 7.95 6.42 10.51
N THR A 263 7.76 5.60 9.47
CA THR A 263 7.74 6.06 8.07
C THR A 263 6.65 7.12 7.85
N ASP A 264 5.40 6.85 8.27
CA ASP A 264 4.28 7.80 8.20
C ASP A 264 4.58 9.13 8.88
N LEU A 265 5.11 9.06 10.11
CA LEU A 265 5.40 10.25 10.90
C LEU A 265 6.46 11.13 10.25
N ASP A 266 7.50 10.59 9.64
CA ASP A 266 8.52 11.38 8.95
C ASP A 266 8.00 11.97 7.63
N ILE A 267 7.28 11.19 6.83
CA ILE A 267 6.70 11.66 5.57
C ILE A 267 5.72 12.81 5.81
N PHE A 268 4.87 12.73 6.83
CA PHE A 268 3.77 13.68 7.01
C PHE A 268 4.01 14.75 8.07
N TYR A 269 4.88 14.54 9.05
CA TYR A 269 5.06 15.47 10.17
C TYR A 269 6.45 16.08 10.26
N ASN A 270 7.41 15.63 9.47
CA ASN A 270 8.69 16.29 9.33
C ASN A 270 8.53 17.49 8.36
N THR A 271 8.66 18.70 8.90
CA THR A 271 8.45 19.96 8.16
C THR A 271 9.77 20.60 7.70
N ASP A 272 10.88 19.87 7.78
CA ASP A 272 12.20 20.39 7.40
C ASP A 272 12.34 20.43 5.86
N GLY A 273 12.00 21.58 5.28
CA GLY A 273 12.08 21.82 3.84
C GLY A 273 11.09 21.01 3.00
N GLY A 274 11.26 21.06 1.69
CA GLY A 274 10.45 20.30 0.73
C GLY A 274 8.99 20.76 0.62
N LEU A 275 8.10 19.81 0.39
CA LEU A 275 6.68 20.07 0.16
C LEU A 275 5.95 20.47 1.45
N GLY A 276 5.07 21.44 1.35
CA GLY A 276 4.20 21.86 2.46
C GLY A 276 3.31 20.72 2.96
N ARG A 277 2.90 20.83 4.23
CA ARG A 277 2.06 19.77 4.84
C ARG A 277 0.71 19.64 4.13
N ALA A 278 0.06 20.76 3.79
CA ALA A 278 -1.21 20.73 3.06
C ALA A 278 -1.09 19.99 1.73
N GLU A 279 -0.04 20.22 0.97
CA GLU A 279 0.20 19.57 -0.32
C GLU A 279 0.47 18.07 -0.17
N ARG A 280 1.14 17.62 0.90
CA ARG A 280 1.32 16.19 1.21
C ARG A 280 -0.03 15.53 1.52
N GLU A 281 -0.90 16.23 2.26
CA GLU A 281 -2.27 15.77 2.56
C GLU A 281 -3.17 15.78 1.32
N LEU A 282 -2.95 16.74 0.38
CA LEU A 282 -3.60 16.73 -0.93
C LEU A 282 -3.23 15.46 -1.71
N ALA A 283 -1.94 15.14 -1.83
CA ALA A 283 -1.48 13.93 -2.50
C ALA A 283 -2.10 12.68 -1.86
N ALA A 284 -2.11 12.60 -0.53
CA ALA A 284 -2.76 11.52 0.23
C ALA A 284 -4.25 11.39 -0.06
N THR A 285 -4.98 12.51 -0.17
CA THR A 285 -6.41 12.54 -0.47
C THR A 285 -6.69 12.10 -1.92
N VAL A 286 -5.88 12.57 -2.88
CA VAL A 286 -5.95 12.15 -4.29
C VAL A 286 -5.80 10.64 -4.41
N VAL A 287 -4.75 10.07 -3.80
CA VAL A 287 -4.50 8.62 -3.82
C VAL A 287 -5.64 7.86 -3.16
N SER A 288 -6.15 8.35 -2.03
CA SER A 288 -7.25 7.69 -1.31
C SER A 288 -8.55 7.73 -2.12
N ARG A 289 -8.81 8.84 -2.82
CA ARG A 289 -9.95 8.98 -3.73
C ARG A 289 -9.84 8.01 -4.91
N LEU A 290 -8.65 7.89 -5.49
CA LEU A 290 -8.36 7.00 -6.63
C LEU A 290 -8.51 5.52 -6.23
N ASN A 291 -7.93 5.12 -5.09
CA ASN A 291 -7.97 3.75 -4.58
C ASN A 291 -9.33 3.36 -3.98
N GLY A 292 -10.26 4.29 -3.82
CA GLY A 292 -11.57 4.03 -3.25
C GLY A 292 -11.59 3.96 -1.71
N CYS A 293 -10.54 4.44 -1.01
CA CYS A 293 -10.46 4.39 0.45
C CYS A 293 -11.21 5.57 1.11
N GLU A 294 -12.51 5.40 1.37
CA GLU A 294 -13.36 6.43 1.96
C GLU A 294 -12.87 6.86 3.35
N TYR A 295 -12.39 5.92 4.17
CA TYR A 295 -11.83 6.22 5.49
C TYR A 295 -10.62 7.14 5.40
N CYS A 296 -9.62 6.78 4.61
CA CYS A 296 -8.40 7.59 4.47
C CYS A 296 -8.73 8.97 3.88
N ALA A 297 -9.55 9.03 2.83
CA ALA A 297 -9.98 10.28 2.23
C ALA A 297 -10.67 11.19 3.25
N SER A 298 -11.54 10.66 4.12
CA SER A 298 -12.24 11.43 5.15
C SER A 298 -11.30 12.04 6.20
N VAL A 299 -10.17 11.40 6.47
CA VAL A 299 -9.15 11.91 7.41
C VAL A 299 -8.27 12.96 6.75
N HIS A 300 -7.72 12.65 5.57
CA HIS A 300 -6.66 13.45 4.95
C HIS A 300 -7.19 14.72 4.28
N GLN A 301 -8.42 14.72 3.75
CA GLN A 301 -9.07 15.95 3.33
C GLN A 301 -9.26 16.95 4.50
N GLN A 302 -9.56 16.47 5.72
CA GLN A 302 -9.69 17.35 6.87
C GLN A 302 -8.33 17.92 7.29
N ARG A 303 -7.28 17.07 7.30
CA ARG A 303 -5.92 17.54 7.59
C ARG A 303 -5.42 18.55 6.56
N TYR A 304 -5.72 18.35 5.28
CA TYR A 304 -5.41 19.33 4.23
C TYR A 304 -5.99 20.71 4.57
N VAL A 305 -7.26 20.76 4.99
CA VAL A 305 -7.92 22.01 5.39
C VAL A 305 -7.34 22.60 6.68
N ASP A 306 -7.06 21.75 7.67
CA ASP A 306 -6.45 22.17 8.95
C ASP A 306 -5.06 22.79 8.75
N GLU A 307 -4.35 22.39 7.71
CA GLU A 307 -3.03 22.92 7.30
C GLU A 307 -3.13 24.11 6.30
N GLY A 308 -4.33 24.65 6.12
CA GLY A 308 -4.58 25.84 5.30
C GLY A 308 -4.98 25.59 3.85
N GLY A 309 -5.25 24.35 3.49
CA GLY A 309 -5.77 23.98 2.16
C GLY A 309 -7.21 24.48 1.96
N ASP A 310 -7.62 24.62 0.69
CA ASP A 310 -8.94 25.14 0.32
C ASP A 310 -10.04 24.10 0.46
N ARG A 311 -11.03 24.39 1.31
CA ARG A 311 -12.18 23.52 1.60
C ARG A 311 -13.00 23.19 0.36
N GLU A 312 -13.32 24.18 -0.46
CA GLU A 312 -14.16 24.00 -1.63
C GLU A 312 -13.49 23.10 -2.67
N THR A 313 -12.20 23.30 -2.89
CA THR A 313 -11.40 22.47 -3.81
C THR A 313 -11.36 21.02 -3.36
N ILE A 314 -11.13 20.74 -2.06
CA ILE A 314 -11.04 19.35 -1.58
C ILE A 314 -12.39 18.66 -1.54
N ASP A 315 -13.49 19.37 -1.25
CA ASP A 315 -14.84 18.83 -1.31
C ASP A 315 -15.21 18.44 -2.75
N ARG A 316 -14.87 19.27 -3.76
CA ARG A 316 -15.04 18.91 -5.18
C ARG A 316 -14.20 17.69 -5.58
N LEU A 317 -12.98 17.57 -5.10
CA LEU A 317 -12.14 16.39 -5.35
C LEU A 317 -12.78 15.11 -4.77
N LEU A 318 -13.41 15.19 -3.62
CA LEU A 318 -14.13 14.05 -3.05
C LEU A 318 -15.38 13.69 -3.86
N ASP A 319 -16.16 14.67 -4.28
CA ASP A 319 -17.45 14.45 -4.97
C ASP A 319 -17.22 14.05 -6.45
N ASP A 320 -16.42 14.84 -7.19
CA ASP A 320 -16.31 14.73 -8.64
C ASP A 320 -15.13 13.83 -9.10
N GLY A 321 -14.16 13.54 -8.22
CA GLY A 321 -12.99 12.70 -8.53
C GLY A 321 -11.72 13.48 -8.77
N ALA A 322 -10.66 12.75 -9.15
CA ALA A 322 -9.31 13.33 -9.28
C ALA A 322 -9.13 14.23 -10.52
N ASP A 323 -10.01 14.15 -11.51
CA ASP A 323 -9.85 14.86 -12.80
C ASP A 323 -10.35 16.31 -12.76
N ILE A 324 -10.73 16.85 -11.61
CA ILE A 324 -11.20 18.23 -11.47
C ILE A 324 -10.08 19.25 -11.66
N ASP A 325 -10.46 20.48 -12.02
CA ASP A 325 -9.55 21.65 -11.97
C ASP A 325 -9.36 22.06 -10.49
N LEU A 326 -8.12 22.00 -10.01
CA LEU A 326 -7.73 22.38 -8.65
C LEU A 326 -7.43 23.90 -8.52
N GLY A 327 -7.49 24.67 -9.61
CA GLY A 327 -7.32 26.12 -9.63
C GLY A 327 -5.88 26.63 -9.43
N ARG A 328 -4.90 25.72 -9.21
CA ARG A 328 -3.47 26.02 -9.03
C ARG A 328 -2.62 25.04 -9.83
N ALA A 329 -1.60 25.53 -10.52
CA ALA A 329 -0.73 24.70 -11.36
C ALA A 329 0.09 23.68 -10.56
N ASP A 330 0.58 24.05 -9.37
CA ASP A 330 1.31 23.16 -8.48
C ASP A 330 0.42 22.04 -7.92
N TRP A 331 -0.81 22.33 -7.51
CA TRP A 331 -1.76 21.32 -7.07
C TRP A 331 -2.16 20.37 -8.20
N ALA A 332 -2.32 20.88 -9.42
CA ALA A 332 -2.59 20.06 -10.59
C ALA A 332 -1.42 19.11 -10.89
N ALA A 333 -0.18 19.61 -10.85
CA ALA A 333 1.01 18.77 -11.06
C ALA A 333 1.17 17.70 -9.96
N ILE A 334 0.91 18.05 -8.67
CA ILE A 334 0.92 17.09 -7.55
C ILE A 334 -0.15 16.02 -7.75
N ARG A 335 -1.38 16.41 -8.15
CA ARG A 335 -2.46 15.46 -8.45
C ARG A 335 -2.07 14.49 -9.55
N ASP A 336 -1.57 15.00 -10.68
CA ASP A 336 -1.22 14.19 -11.85
C ASP A 336 -0.09 13.20 -11.51
N ALA A 337 0.92 13.66 -10.78
CA ALA A 337 1.98 12.81 -10.27
C ALA A 337 1.45 11.73 -9.29
N ALA A 338 0.58 12.11 -8.35
CA ALA A 338 -0.01 11.17 -7.40
C ALA A 338 -0.87 10.10 -8.09
N VAL A 339 -1.60 10.47 -9.13
CA VAL A 339 -2.37 9.53 -9.97
C VAL A 339 -1.43 8.58 -10.70
N ALA A 340 -0.39 9.10 -11.39
CA ALA A 340 0.56 8.30 -12.14
C ALA A 340 1.36 7.32 -11.26
N ILE A 341 1.77 7.77 -10.05
CA ILE A 341 2.42 6.92 -9.04
C ILE A 341 1.49 5.79 -8.59
N SER A 342 0.17 6.05 -8.49
CA SER A 342 -0.78 5.10 -7.91
C SER A 342 -1.28 4.05 -8.89
N ARG A 343 -1.21 4.30 -10.19
CA ARG A 343 -1.66 3.36 -11.21
C ARG A 343 -0.82 2.09 -11.24
N THR A 344 -1.43 1.00 -11.67
CA THR A 344 -0.77 -0.28 -11.91
C THR A 344 -1.14 -0.76 -13.33
N PRO A 345 -0.14 -1.04 -14.19
CA PRO A 345 1.31 -0.85 -13.99
C PRO A 345 1.71 0.60 -13.71
N LEU A 346 2.95 0.81 -13.21
CA LEU A 346 3.42 2.12 -12.78
C LEU A 346 3.63 3.09 -13.97
N GLU A 347 2.92 4.22 -13.96
CA GLU A 347 2.92 5.19 -15.06
C GLU A 347 3.81 6.42 -14.80
N PHE A 348 4.32 6.61 -13.57
CA PHE A 348 5.14 7.78 -13.25
C PHE A 348 6.42 7.82 -14.08
N GLY A 349 6.64 8.91 -14.80
CA GLY A 349 7.74 9.14 -15.73
C GLY A 349 8.34 10.54 -15.62
N ALA A 350 9.35 10.84 -16.46
CA ALA A 350 10.09 12.10 -16.46
C ALA A 350 9.18 13.32 -16.69
N GLU A 351 8.12 13.16 -17.48
CA GLU A 351 7.13 14.20 -17.74
C GLU A 351 6.43 14.70 -16.47
N HIS A 352 6.23 13.82 -15.48
CA HIS A 352 5.65 14.18 -14.19
C HIS A 352 6.64 14.96 -13.32
N VAL A 353 7.93 14.56 -13.31
CA VAL A 353 9.01 15.31 -12.63
C VAL A 353 9.13 16.70 -13.26
N ASP A 354 9.19 16.78 -14.60
CA ASP A 354 9.24 18.04 -15.32
C ASP A 354 8.06 18.96 -15.02
N ALA A 355 6.84 18.40 -14.92
CA ALA A 355 5.64 19.16 -14.60
C ALA A 355 5.69 19.74 -13.18
N LEU A 356 6.12 18.94 -12.19
CA LEU A 356 6.29 19.36 -10.81
C LEU A 356 7.36 20.49 -10.70
N GLN A 357 8.52 20.31 -11.35
CA GLN A 357 9.58 21.32 -11.35
C GLN A 357 9.16 22.62 -12.06
N LYS A 358 8.45 22.54 -13.19
CA LYS A 358 7.85 23.69 -13.88
C LYS A 358 6.81 24.44 -13.03
N ALA A 359 6.12 23.71 -12.16
CA ALA A 359 5.19 24.29 -11.19
C ALA A 359 5.89 24.91 -9.96
N GLY A 360 7.25 24.86 -9.91
CA GLY A 360 8.06 25.52 -8.91
C GLY A 360 8.50 24.62 -7.74
N LEU A 361 8.29 23.31 -7.81
CA LEU A 361 8.74 22.36 -6.80
C LEU A 361 10.23 22.05 -7.02
N ASP A 362 11.02 22.12 -5.96
CA ASP A 362 12.39 21.63 -5.96
C ASP A 362 12.46 20.10 -5.82
N ASP A 363 13.63 19.50 -5.97
CA ASP A 363 13.81 18.04 -5.94
C ASP A 363 13.36 17.42 -4.60
N GLN A 364 13.49 18.14 -3.48
CA GLN A 364 13.02 17.69 -2.19
C GLN A 364 11.49 17.66 -2.13
N ALA A 365 10.83 18.68 -2.67
CA ALA A 365 9.37 18.70 -2.77
C ALA A 365 8.85 17.62 -3.71
N VAL A 366 9.54 17.35 -4.84
CA VAL A 366 9.22 16.22 -5.75
C VAL A 366 9.35 14.88 -5.00
N LEU A 367 10.43 14.68 -4.23
CA LEU A 367 10.60 13.49 -3.40
C LEU A 367 9.45 13.33 -2.39
N ASP A 368 8.98 14.41 -1.77
CA ASP A 368 7.85 14.37 -0.84
C ASP A 368 6.52 14.01 -1.54
N VAL A 369 6.31 14.42 -2.79
CA VAL A 369 5.16 13.96 -3.61
C VAL A 369 5.26 12.45 -3.85
N ILE A 370 6.45 11.95 -4.20
CA ILE A 370 6.69 10.52 -4.39
C ILE A 370 6.40 9.75 -3.09
N TYR A 371 6.95 10.20 -1.96
CA TYR A 371 6.76 9.53 -0.68
C TYR A 371 5.31 9.55 -0.20
N SER A 372 4.66 10.72 -0.19
CA SER A 372 3.28 10.83 0.31
C SER A 372 2.30 10.05 -0.55
N SER A 373 2.44 10.08 -1.88
CA SER A 373 1.61 9.30 -2.80
C SER A 373 1.85 7.79 -2.66
N SER A 374 3.12 7.38 -2.57
CA SER A 374 3.48 5.96 -2.41
C SER A 374 3.01 5.41 -1.08
N PHE A 375 3.15 6.17 0.02
CA PHE A 375 2.71 5.75 1.34
C PHE A 375 1.20 5.52 1.41
N PHE A 376 0.40 6.32 0.70
CA PHE A 376 -1.04 6.10 0.67
C PHE A 376 -1.46 4.90 -0.16
N ASN A 377 -0.61 4.40 -1.04
CA ASN A 377 -0.80 3.08 -1.64
C ASN A 377 -0.59 1.93 -0.64
N TRP A 378 0.23 2.10 0.40
CA TRP A 378 0.33 1.19 1.54
C TRP A 378 -0.88 1.30 2.46
N ALA A 379 -1.15 2.52 2.96
CA ALA A 379 -2.18 2.77 3.94
C ALA A 379 -3.59 2.39 3.45
N ASN A 380 -3.93 2.73 2.20
CA ASN A 380 -5.23 2.43 1.63
C ASN A 380 -5.48 0.93 1.51
N ARG A 381 -4.48 0.15 1.06
CA ARG A 381 -4.62 -1.30 0.92
C ARG A 381 -4.94 -1.97 2.24
N LEU A 382 -4.23 -1.63 3.31
CA LEU A 382 -4.54 -2.16 4.65
C LEU A 382 -5.95 -1.80 5.12
N MET A 383 -6.36 -0.55 4.91
CA MET A 383 -7.70 -0.09 5.33
C MET A 383 -8.84 -0.74 4.54
N LEU A 384 -8.61 -0.99 3.24
CA LEU A 384 -9.62 -1.55 2.33
C LEU A 384 -9.76 -3.07 2.46
N THR A 385 -8.67 -3.77 2.81
CA THR A 385 -8.63 -5.24 2.70
C THR A 385 -8.68 -5.97 4.04
N LEU A 386 -8.56 -5.26 5.16
CA LEU A 386 -8.65 -5.83 6.49
C LEU A 386 -9.90 -5.38 7.27
N GLY A 387 -10.74 -4.52 6.68
CA GLY A 387 -11.93 -4.03 7.36
C GLY A 387 -12.73 -3.01 6.55
N THR A 388 -13.74 -2.45 7.14
CA THR A 388 -14.74 -1.60 6.49
C THR A 388 -14.93 -0.27 7.22
N PRO A 389 -15.17 0.84 6.49
CA PRO A 389 -15.55 2.11 7.11
C PRO A 389 -16.95 2.04 7.74
N ASP A 390 -17.15 2.82 8.80
CA ASP A 390 -18.44 2.92 9.52
C ASP A 390 -18.80 4.39 9.77
N VAL A 391 -20.00 4.79 9.39
CA VAL A 391 -20.51 6.13 9.67
C VAL A 391 -20.83 6.24 11.17
N PRO A 392 -20.17 7.15 11.92
CA PRO A 392 -20.47 7.35 13.32
C PRO A 392 -21.92 7.76 13.56
N ARG A 393 -22.52 7.34 14.68
CA ARG A 393 -23.95 7.63 15.02
C ARG A 393 -24.33 9.11 14.88
N ARG A 394 -23.41 10.02 15.18
CA ARG A 394 -23.64 11.47 15.09
C ARG A 394 -23.82 12.00 13.66
N PHE A 395 -23.50 11.19 12.64
CA PHE A 395 -23.61 11.56 11.22
C PHE A 395 -24.60 10.67 10.44
N ARG A 396 -25.33 9.79 11.15
CA ARG A 396 -26.38 8.93 10.57
C ARG A 396 -27.71 9.67 10.45
#